data_e63eda94d877a1dcd450d85803e2aac0
#
_entry.id   e63eda94d877a1dcd450d85803e2aac0
#
_cell.length_a   1.000
_cell.length_b   1.000
_cell.length_c   1.000
_cell.angle_alpha   90.00
_cell.angle_beta   90.00
_cell.angle_gamma   90.00
#
_symmetry.space_group_name_H-M   'P 1'
#
loop_
_entity.id
_entity.type
_entity.pdbx_description
1 polymer ?
#
loop_
_entity_poly.entity_id
_entity_poly.type
_entity_poly.pdbx_seq_one_letter_code
_entity_poly.pdbx_strand_id
1 'polypeptide(L)'
;ACMLTRFFHGYNPYRKGGRKDHAIISPYDDLIKENAKKIGWNWKMFAALIWSESRFRIQARSHRGAVGLMQMMPRTANRYEIENLLDPKENIEAGAAYIARLQGKFKDTATDNDELVKFTLAAYNAGEGRIYDCIKLARSQGIDTGTWESLCTVLPQMSLDSILFVEDVRHGKFKGRETVAYVKAVLNRYDIFNGAEPRYKVQPTDTALVIIEETEDIDDVERILLSPDSLGRVNFGDEQARDQEENHDDEPGKGVSGKHRR
;
A
#
# COMPACT_ATOMS: atom_id res chain seq x y z
N ALA A 1 25.86 0.27 16.50
CA ALA A 1 26.10 -0.97 15.72
C ALA A 1 25.66 -2.25 16.46
N CYS A 2 25.20 -2.20 17.70
CA CYS A 2 25.03 -3.41 18.52
C CYS A 2 23.60 -4.00 18.60
N MET A 3 22.56 -3.23 18.29
CA MET A 3 21.19 -3.75 18.41
C MET A 3 20.68 -4.47 17.13
N LEU A 4 20.99 -3.98 15.97
CA LEU A 4 20.54 -4.58 14.70
C LEU A 4 21.10 -5.99 14.45
N THR A 5 22.37 -6.23 14.80
CA THR A 5 23.00 -7.54 14.64
C THR A 5 22.44 -8.62 15.57
N ARG A 6 21.89 -8.28 16.73
CA ARG A 6 21.28 -9.23 17.64
C ARG A 6 19.88 -9.69 17.19
N PHE A 7 19.14 -8.86 16.48
CA PHE A 7 17.85 -9.24 15.90
C PHE A 7 17.99 -10.31 14.80
N PHE A 8 19.02 -10.21 13.97
CA PHE A 8 19.29 -11.22 12.93
C PHE A 8 19.77 -12.58 13.51
N HIS A 9 20.18 -12.64 14.78
CA HIS A 9 20.62 -13.85 15.47
C HIS A 9 19.59 -14.43 16.45
N GLY A 10 18.28 -14.15 16.24
CA GLY A 10 17.20 -14.77 17.02
C GLY A 10 16.93 -14.15 18.39
N TYR A 11 17.57 -13.00 18.73
CA TYR A 11 17.23 -12.28 19.95
C TYR A 11 15.99 -11.41 19.73
N ASN A 12 14.90 -11.71 20.40
CA ASN A 12 13.68 -10.92 20.44
C ASN A 12 13.42 -10.45 21.87
N PRO A 13 13.59 -9.16 22.20
CA PRO A 13 13.36 -8.64 23.56
C PRO A 13 11.89 -8.72 24.00
N TYR A 14 10.98 -8.90 23.05
CA TYR A 14 9.53 -9.01 23.30
C TYR A 14 9.05 -10.46 23.35
N ARG A 15 9.96 -11.44 23.18
CA ARG A 15 9.61 -12.86 23.20
C ARG A 15 9.52 -13.39 24.63
N LYS A 16 8.33 -13.75 25.06
CA LYS A 16 8.10 -14.48 26.31
C LYS A 16 8.43 -15.96 26.11
N GLY A 17 9.60 -16.38 26.58
CA GLY A 17 10.05 -17.78 26.84
C GLY A 17 9.51 -18.92 25.97
N GLY A 18 10.38 -19.52 25.23
CA GLY A 18 10.52 -20.94 24.88
C GLY A 18 9.33 -21.76 24.41
N ARG A 19 9.05 -21.82 23.08
CA ARG A 19 8.58 -23.03 22.41
C ARG A 19 9.29 -23.17 21.06
N LYS A 20 9.85 -24.36 20.82
CA LYS A 20 10.63 -24.72 19.64
C LYS A 20 9.72 -25.16 18.54
N ASP A 21 8.83 -24.62 17.93
CA ASP A 21 8.09 -25.22 16.79
C ASP A 21 7.32 -24.25 15.89
N HIS A 22 7.58 -22.93 15.93
CA HIS A 22 7.00 -22.03 14.96
C HIS A 22 8.09 -21.23 14.27
N ALA A 23 8.13 -21.29 12.94
CA ALA A 23 9.00 -20.42 12.15
C ALA A 23 8.81 -18.97 12.62
N ILE A 24 9.90 -18.33 13.04
CA ILE A 24 9.91 -16.93 13.46
C ILE A 24 9.79 -16.09 12.19
N ILE A 25 8.75 -15.26 12.10
CA ILE A 25 8.53 -14.35 10.98
C ILE A 25 9.20 -13.00 11.27
N SER A 26 9.09 -12.52 12.49
CA SER A 26 9.64 -11.23 12.90
C SER A 26 10.08 -11.22 14.37
N PRO A 27 10.89 -10.23 14.78
CA PRO A 27 11.21 -10.03 16.20
C PRO A 27 9.97 -9.64 17.04
N TYR A 28 8.86 -9.30 16.42
CA TYR A 28 7.63 -8.81 17.08
C TYR A 28 6.51 -9.83 17.13
N ASP A 29 6.77 -11.09 16.80
CA ASP A 29 5.75 -12.13 16.67
C ASP A 29 4.83 -12.25 17.89
N ASP A 30 5.35 -12.10 19.11
CA ASP A 30 4.53 -12.20 20.32
C ASP A 30 3.56 -11.02 20.45
N LEU A 31 4.02 -9.80 20.16
CA LEU A 31 3.15 -8.61 20.10
C LEU A 31 2.10 -8.72 18.99
N ILE A 32 2.51 -9.22 17.83
CA ILE A 32 1.63 -9.42 16.68
C ILE A 32 0.55 -10.44 17.02
N LYS A 33 0.90 -11.59 17.61
CA LYS A 33 -0.04 -12.63 18.02
C LYS A 33 -1.04 -12.14 19.06
N GLU A 34 -0.56 -11.38 20.05
CA GLU A 34 -1.43 -10.81 21.09
C GLU A 34 -2.46 -9.87 20.48
N ASN A 35 -2.02 -8.94 19.61
CA ASN A 35 -2.90 -7.94 19.02
C ASN A 35 -3.78 -8.51 17.89
N ALA A 36 -3.31 -9.52 17.15
CA ALA A 36 -4.11 -10.25 16.17
C ALA A 36 -5.34 -10.90 16.81
N LYS A 37 -5.21 -11.44 18.04
CA LYS A 37 -6.35 -11.97 18.80
C LYS A 37 -7.40 -10.90 19.13
N LYS A 38 -6.97 -9.68 19.47
CA LYS A 38 -7.90 -8.57 19.79
C LYS A 38 -8.76 -8.16 18.60
N ILE A 39 -8.23 -8.29 17.38
CA ILE A 39 -8.92 -7.93 16.13
C ILE A 39 -9.57 -9.14 15.41
N GLY A 40 -9.44 -10.34 15.95
CA GLY A 40 -10.00 -11.56 15.35
C GLY A 40 -9.30 -12.04 14.08
N TRP A 41 -8.06 -11.61 13.82
CA TRP A 41 -7.30 -12.00 12.64
C TRP A 41 -6.36 -13.17 12.91
N ASN A 42 -6.08 -13.94 11.85
CA ASN A 42 -4.90 -14.79 11.86
C ASN A 42 -3.65 -13.93 12.04
N TRP A 43 -2.78 -14.30 12.99
CA TRP A 43 -1.59 -13.49 13.32
C TRP A 43 -0.62 -13.33 12.13
N LYS A 44 -0.57 -14.31 11.21
CA LYS A 44 0.25 -14.22 10.01
C LYS A 44 -0.33 -13.23 8.99
N MET A 45 -1.66 -13.05 8.96
CA MET A 45 -2.30 -11.99 8.18
C MET A 45 -1.91 -10.61 8.73
N PHE A 46 -1.94 -10.46 10.05
CA PHE A 46 -1.52 -9.21 10.67
C PHE A 46 -0.01 -8.96 10.48
N ALA A 47 0.83 -10.00 10.58
CA ALA A 47 2.24 -9.92 10.24
C ALA A 47 2.49 -9.54 8.78
N ALA A 48 1.67 -10.07 7.85
CA ALA A 48 1.76 -9.74 6.42
C ALA A 48 1.44 -8.26 6.14
N LEU A 49 0.45 -7.71 6.84
CA LEU A 49 0.17 -6.28 6.78
C LEU A 49 1.36 -5.46 7.29
N ILE A 50 1.89 -5.75 8.49
CA ILE A 50 3.04 -5.04 9.08
C ILE A 50 4.27 -5.12 8.16
N TRP A 51 4.49 -6.30 7.56
CA TRP A 51 5.56 -6.46 6.58
C TRP A 51 5.37 -5.58 5.36
N SER A 52 4.15 -5.47 4.86
CA SER A 52 3.84 -4.63 3.70
C SER A 52 4.02 -3.15 3.99
N GLU A 53 3.74 -2.71 5.23
CA GLU A 53 3.89 -1.31 5.66
C GLU A 53 5.36 -0.90 5.89
N SER A 54 6.16 -1.75 6.52
CA SER A 54 7.49 -1.33 6.98
C SER A 54 8.59 -2.35 6.79
N ARG A 55 8.29 -3.56 6.31
CA ARG A 55 9.20 -4.72 6.36
C ARG A 55 9.78 -4.95 7.75
N PHE A 56 8.94 -4.76 8.77
CA PHE A 56 9.30 -4.80 10.19
C PHE A 56 10.37 -3.78 10.62
N ARG A 57 10.54 -2.68 9.89
CA ARG A 57 11.49 -1.60 10.25
C ARG A 57 10.82 -0.58 11.17
N ILE A 58 11.31 -0.48 12.41
CA ILE A 58 10.78 0.46 13.42
C ILE A 58 10.90 1.92 12.93
N GLN A 59 11.98 2.24 12.26
CA GLN A 59 12.30 3.61 11.83
C GLN A 59 11.73 3.96 10.46
N ALA A 60 10.88 3.10 9.88
CA ALA A 60 10.26 3.36 8.59
C ALA A 60 9.47 4.68 8.63
N ARG A 61 9.67 5.52 7.62
CA ARG A 61 8.96 6.77 7.43
C ARG A 61 8.60 6.90 5.96
N SER A 62 7.35 7.26 5.68
CA SER A 62 6.92 7.56 4.32
C SER A 62 7.03 9.06 4.03
N HIS A 63 7.08 9.45 2.75
CA HIS A 63 7.03 10.86 2.33
C HIS A 63 5.81 11.61 2.86
N ARG A 64 4.69 10.90 3.08
CA ARG A 64 3.46 11.48 3.63
C ARG A 64 3.49 11.60 5.15
N GLY A 65 4.60 11.22 5.79
CA GLY A 65 4.78 11.33 7.24
C GLY A 65 4.22 10.16 8.05
N ALA A 66 3.93 9.02 7.42
CA ALA A 66 3.60 7.80 8.15
C ALA A 66 4.84 7.25 8.86
N VAL A 67 4.69 6.65 10.05
CA VAL A 67 5.82 6.27 10.92
C VAL A 67 5.65 4.88 11.52
N GLY A 68 6.76 4.16 11.61
CA GLY A 68 6.90 2.93 12.41
C GLY A 68 6.42 1.68 11.69
N LEU A 69 6.27 0.61 12.46
CA LEU A 69 5.96 -0.74 11.97
C LEU A 69 4.65 -0.81 11.17
N MET A 70 3.63 -0.09 11.62
CA MET A 70 2.30 -0.06 11.03
C MET A 70 2.07 1.18 10.14
N GLN A 71 3.13 1.98 9.87
CA GLN A 71 3.03 3.21 9.07
C GLN A 71 1.86 4.09 9.49
N MET A 72 1.79 4.38 10.80
CA MET A 72 0.72 5.20 11.34
C MET A 72 0.93 6.67 11.02
N MET A 73 -0.09 7.30 10.46
CA MET A 73 -0.09 8.75 10.30
C MET A 73 -0.21 9.42 11.68
N PRO A 74 0.60 10.45 12.01
CA PRO A 74 0.54 11.13 13.31
C PRO A 74 -0.87 11.58 13.71
N ARG A 75 -1.65 12.11 12.75
CA ARG A 75 -3.05 12.49 12.99
C ARG A 75 -3.93 11.30 13.38
N THR A 76 -3.67 10.11 12.85
CA THR A 76 -4.39 8.89 13.21
C THR A 76 -3.94 8.39 14.57
N ALA A 77 -2.63 8.40 14.81
CA ALA A 77 -2.01 8.00 16.06
C ALA A 77 -2.51 8.79 17.27
N ASN A 78 -2.67 10.11 17.12
CA ASN A 78 -3.20 10.98 18.18
C ASN A 78 -4.59 10.57 18.70
N ARG A 79 -5.36 9.79 17.94
CA ARG A 79 -6.67 9.27 18.39
C ARG A 79 -6.53 8.06 19.32
N TYR A 80 -5.35 7.48 19.40
CA TYR A 80 -5.05 6.28 20.17
C TYR A 80 -4.05 6.56 21.31
N GLU A 81 -3.86 7.85 21.65
CA GLU A 81 -3.02 8.31 22.78
C GLU A 81 -1.60 7.75 22.73
N ILE A 82 -1.02 7.66 21.51
CA ILE A 82 0.35 7.17 21.32
C ILE A 82 1.33 8.28 21.66
N GLU A 83 2.25 7.99 22.56
CA GLU A 83 3.33 8.90 22.94
C GLU A 83 4.54 8.75 22.00
N ASN A 84 4.84 7.52 21.58
CA ASN A 84 6.00 7.22 20.75
C ASN A 84 5.68 6.26 19.60
N LEU A 85 5.52 6.81 18.38
CA LEU A 85 5.29 6.03 17.16
C LEU A 85 6.45 5.07 16.80
N LEU A 86 7.64 5.25 17.38
CA LEU A 86 8.78 4.35 17.18
C LEU A 86 8.85 3.26 18.25
N ASP A 87 7.97 3.27 19.26
CA ASP A 87 7.83 2.15 20.17
C ASP A 87 7.04 1.02 19.49
N PRO A 88 7.60 -0.20 19.35
CA PRO A 88 6.95 -1.29 18.65
C PRO A 88 5.60 -1.68 19.27
N LYS A 89 5.49 -1.64 20.59
CA LYS A 89 4.27 -2.02 21.28
C LYS A 89 3.16 -1.01 21.02
N GLU A 90 3.42 0.27 21.25
CA GLU A 90 2.46 1.35 21.02
C GLU A 90 2.01 1.39 19.56
N ASN A 91 2.96 1.27 18.63
CA ASN A 91 2.67 1.31 17.20
C ASN A 91 1.79 0.15 16.73
N ILE A 92 2.09 -1.09 17.18
CA ILE A 92 1.29 -2.28 16.84
C ILE A 92 -0.09 -2.23 17.51
N GLU A 93 -0.18 -1.83 18.78
CA GLU A 93 -1.45 -1.71 19.49
C GLU A 93 -2.38 -0.69 18.84
N ALA A 94 -1.87 0.45 18.47
CA ALA A 94 -2.65 1.49 17.77
C ALA A 94 -3.07 1.05 16.36
N GLY A 95 -2.17 0.40 15.63
CA GLY A 95 -2.51 -0.16 14.32
C GLY A 95 -3.63 -1.20 14.42
N ALA A 96 -3.56 -2.09 15.43
CA ALA A 96 -4.63 -3.06 15.70
C ALA A 96 -5.95 -2.38 16.06
N ALA A 97 -5.94 -1.36 16.92
CA ALA A 97 -7.12 -0.60 17.26
C ALA A 97 -7.74 0.12 16.03
N TYR A 98 -6.89 0.64 15.16
CA TYR A 98 -7.34 1.23 13.90
C TYR A 98 -7.99 0.18 12.97
N ILE A 99 -7.40 -1.00 12.84
CA ILE A 99 -7.98 -2.13 12.08
C ILE A 99 -9.35 -2.52 12.67
N ALA A 100 -9.47 -2.69 13.99
CA ALA A 100 -10.73 -3.02 14.63
C ALA A 100 -11.83 -1.99 14.30
N ARG A 101 -11.46 -0.71 14.31
CA ARG A 101 -12.38 0.37 13.91
C ARG A 101 -12.79 0.27 12.45
N LEU A 102 -11.87 -0.02 11.54
CA LEU A 102 -12.17 -0.19 10.13
C LEU A 102 -13.06 -1.41 9.89
N GLN A 103 -12.81 -2.54 10.55
CA GLN A 103 -13.68 -3.72 10.50
C GLN A 103 -15.12 -3.37 10.91
N GLY A 104 -15.29 -2.62 12.02
CA GLY A 104 -16.59 -2.14 12.45
C GLY A 104 -17.32 -1.27 11.41
N LYS A 105 -16.57 -0.62 10.51
CA LYS A 105 -17.14 0.19 9.43
C LYS A 105 -17.66 -0.63 8.25
N PHE A 106 -17.03 -1.76 7.95
CA PHE A 106 -17.34 -2.55 6.74
C PHE A 106 -18.01 -3.89 7.02
N LYS A 107 -18.24 -4.28 8.29
CA LYS A 107 -18.85 -5.55 8.68
C LYS A 107 -20.23 -5.80 8.06
N ASP A 108 -21.02 -4.74 7.88
CA ASP A 108 -22.36 -4.84 7.31
C ASP A 108 -22.37 -4.76 5.77
N THR A 109 -21.19 -4.52 5.17
CA THR A 109 -21.00 -4.46 3.71
C THR A 109 -20.41 -5.78 3.17
N ALA A 110 -19.41 -6.31 3.85
CA ALA A 110 -18.74 -7.54 3.45
C ALA A 110 -19.63 -8.77 3.66
N THR A 111 -19.62 -9.70 2.69
CA THR A 111 -20.44 -10.93 2.74
C THR A 111 -19.95 -11.92 3.78
N ASP A 112 -18.67 -11.92 4.09
CA ASP A 112 -18.04 -12.80 5.05
C ASP A 112 -16.77 -12.17 5.66
N ASN A 113 -16.10 -12.91 6.53
CA ASN A 113 -14.89 -12.43 7.22
C ASN A 113 -13.69 -12.27 6.27
N ASP A 114 -13.55 -13.09 5.24
CA ASP A 114 -12.45 -12.97 4.28
C ASP A 114 -12.61 -11.71 3.43
N GLU A 115 -13.85 -11.41 3.03
CA GLU A 115 -14.17 -10.15 2.36
C GLU A 115 -13.95 -8.96 3.30
N LEU A 116 -14.36 -9.06 4.56
CA LEU A 116 -14.15 -8.02 5.56
C LEU A 116 -12.66 -7.70 5.75
N VAL A 117 -11.78 -8.70 5.74
CA VAL A 117 -10.32 -8.49 5.77
C VAL A 117 -9.87 -7.67 4.57
N LYS A 118 -10.31 -7.99 3.35
CA LYS A 118 -9.92 -7.30 2.11
C LYS A 118 -10.42 -5.84 2.10
N PHE A 119 -11.67 -5.61 2.50
CA PHE A 119 -12.20 -4.24 2.66
C PHE A 119 -11.43 -3.45 3.70
N THR A 120 -11.06 -4.09 4.82
CA THR A 120 -10.28 -3.46 5.88
C THR A 120 -8.87 -3.08 5.40
N LEU A 121 -8.20 -3.97 4.65
CA LEU A 121 -6.89 -3.70 4.04
C LEU A 121 -6.97 -2.53 3.04
N ALA A 122 -8.00 -2.51 2.19
CA ALA A 122 -8.21 -1.43 1.23
C ALA A 122 -8.43 -0.09 1.94
N ALA A 123 -9.24 -0.08 3.01
CA ALA A 123 -9.50 1.12 3.79
C ALA A 123 -8.29 1.56 4.61
N TYR A 124 -7.45 0.63 5.04
CA TYR A 124 -6.18 0.93 5.70
C TYR A 124 -5.25 1.72 4.76
N ASN A 125 -5.11 1.26 3.53
CA ASN A 125 -4.27 1.88 2.50
C ASN A 125 -4.83 3.20 1.97
N ALA A 126 -6.07 3.19 1.47
CA ALA A 126 -6.66 4.34 0.77
C ALA A 126 -7.39 5.33 1.69
N GLY A 127 -7.77 4.91 2.88
CA GLY A 127 -8.66 5.62 3.79
C GLY A 127 -10.13 5.20 3.62
N GLU A 128 -10.83 5.09 4.74
CA GLU A 128 -12.22 4.58 4.80
C GLU A 128 -13.20 5.37 3.93
N GLY A 129 -13.06 6.69 3.90
CA GLY A 129 -13.96 7.55 3.12
C GLY A 129 -13.89 7.28 1.63
N ARG A 130 -12.71 7.05 1.08
CA ARG A 130 -12.51 6.71 -0.33
C ARG A 130 -13.08 5.35 -0.69
N ILE A 131 -12.98 4.38 0.21
CA ILE A 131 -13.61 3.07 -0.01
C ILE A 131 -15.14 3.17 0.07
N TYR A 132 -15.69 4.01 0.97
CA TYR A 132 -17.13 4.30 0.96
C TYR A 132 -17.59 4.96 -0.35
N ASP A 133 -16.84 5.92 -0.87
CA ASP A 133 -17.16 6.55 -2.16
C ASP A 133 -17.15 5.51 -3.29
N CYS A 134 -16.16 4.59 -3.29
CA CYS A 134 -16.11 3.49 -4.25
C CYS A 134 -17.32 2.55 -4.14
N ILE A 135 -17.75 2.21 -2.92
CA ILE A 135 -18.95 1.39 -2.66
C ILE A 135 -20.23 2.10 -3.17
N LYS A 136 -20.34 3.40 -2.97
CA LYS A 136 -21.49 4.18 -3.48
C LYS A 136 -21.50 4.21 -5.01
N LEU A 137 -20.34 4.43 -5.63
CA LEU A 137 -20.21 4.37 -7.08
C LEU A 137 -20.59 2.99 -7.62
N ALA A 138 -20.13 1.91 -6.97
CA ALA A 138 -20.51 0.55 -7.34
C ALA A 138 -22.04 0.37 -7.31
N ARG A 139 -22.69 0.80 -6.23
CA ARG A 139 -24.15 0.74 -6.09
C ARG A 139 -24.88 1.53 -7.17
N SER A 140 -24.43 2.72 -7.51
CA SER A 140 -25.03 3.54 -8.59
C SER A 140 -24.91 2.88 -9.97
N GLN A 141 -23.91 2.00 -10.15
CA GLN A 141 -23.70 1.19 -11.35
C GLN A 141 -24.42 -0.17 -11.31
N GLY A 142 -25.15 -0.48 -10.24
CA GLY A 142 -25.82 -1.78 -10.06
C GLY A 142 -24.85 -2.93 -9.79
N ILE A 143 -23.62 -2.64 -9.35
CA ILE A 143 -22.60 -3.63 -9.03
C ILE A 143 -22.78 -4.07 -7.56
N ASP A 144 -22.69 -5.39 -7.32
CA ASP A 144 -22.64 -5.92 -5.95
C ASP A 144 -21.51 -5.33 -5.15
N THR A 145 -21.77 -4.95 -3.91
CA THR A 145 -20.78 -4.30 -3.05
C THR A 145 -20.29 -5.16 -1.89
N GLY A 146 -20.71 -6.41 -1.84
CA GLY A 146 -20.40 -7.33 -0.74
C GLY A 146 -19.07 -8.06 -0.90
N THR A 147 -18.48 -8.05 -2.12
CA THR A 147 -17.27 -8.79 -2.43
C THR A 147 -16.14 -7.87 -2.90
N TRP A 148 -14.92 -8.25 -2.59
CA TRP A 148 -13.71 -7.54 -3.04
C TRP A 148 -13.54 -7.58 -4.55
N GLU A 149 -13.89 -8.71 -5.17
CA GLU A 149 -13.79 -8.86 -6.62
C GLU A 149 -14.65 -7.84 -7.36
N SER A 150 -15.88 -7.67 -6.92
CA SER A 150 -16.77 -6.63 -7.45
C SER A 150 -16.19 -5.23 -7.27
N LEU A 151 -15.64 -4.94 -6.09
CA LEU A 151 -15.06 -3.63 -5.81
C LEU A 151 -13.81 -3.37 -6.67
N CYS A 152 -13.02 -4.40 -6.99
CA CYS A 152 -11.87 -4.30 -7.90
C CYS A 152 -12.24 -3.80 -9.30
N THR A 153 -13.49 -3.96 -9.76
CA THR A 153 -13.94 -3.45 -11.06
C THR A 153 -14.18 -1.94 -11.04
N VAL A 154 -14.47 -1.38 -9.88
CA VAL A 154 -14.81 0.04 -9.69
C VAL A 154 -13.61 0.85 -9.20
N LEU A 155 -12.75 0.28 -8.36
CA LEU A 155 -11.58 0.97 -7.81
C LEU A 155 -10.70 1.68 -8.88
N PRO A 156 -10.41 1.11 -10.06
CA PRO A 156 -9.65 1.80 -11.10
C PRO A 156 -10.32 3.09 -11.60
N GLN A 157 -11.65 3.17 -11.57
CA GLN A 157 -12.41 4.33 -12.01
C GLN A 157 -12.19 5.54 -11.08
N MET A 158 -11.82 5.31 -9.81
CA MET A 158 -11.62 6.36 -8.81
C MET A 158 -10.44 7.30 -9.12
N SER A 159 -9.62 7.00 -10.12
CA SER A 159 -8.55 7.86 -10.61
C SER A 159 -8.97 8.81 -11.73
N LEU A 160 -10.15 8.62 -12.32
CA LEU A 160 -10.65 9.41 -13.45
C LEU A 160 -11.17 10.78 -13.00
N ASP A 161 -11.03 11.79 -13.84
CA ASP A 161 -11.55 13.13 -13.55
C ASP A 161 -13.08 13.16 -13.47
N SER A 162 -13.75 12.30 -14.23
CA SER A 162 -15.21 12.14 -14.19
C SER A 162 -15.77 11.83 -12.81
N ILE A 163 -14.97 11.24 -11.91
CA ILE A 163 -15.37 10.93 -10.55
C ILE A 163 -15.72 12.19 -9.74
N LEU A 164 -15.09 13.33 -10.04
CA LEU A 164 -15.36 14.58 -9.35
C LEU A 164 -16.77 15.15 -9.61
N PHE A 165 -17.45 14.67 -10.63
CA PHE A 165 -18.81 15.05 -10.99
C PHE A 165 -19.88 14.07 -10.49
N VAL A 166 -19.46 13.01 -9.78
CA VAL A 166 -20.38 12.05 -9.17
C VAL A 166 -20.81 12.58 -7.81
N GLU A 167 -22.10 12.83 -7.62
CA GLU A 167 -22.69 13.49 -6.43
C GLU A 167 -22.31 12.80 -5.11
N ASP A 168 -22.22 11.47 -5.14
CA ASP A 168 -21.93 10.66 -3.95
C ASP A 168 -20.44 10.54 -3.62
N VAL A 169 -19.52 10.97 -4.49
CA VAL A 169 -18.08 10.92 -4.27
C VAL A 169 -17.60 12.19 -3.56
N ARG A 170 -17.25 12.07 -2.28
CA ARG A 170 -16.93 13.22 -1.42
C ARG A 170 -15.44 13.34 -1.08
N HIS A 171 -14.65 12.26 -1.21
CA HIS A 171 -13.25 12.23 -0.80
C HIS A 171 -12.26 12.38 -1.95
N GLY A 172 -12.79 12.73 -3.13
CA GLY A 172 -12.00 13.04 -4.32
C GLY A 172 -11.33 11.82 -4.95
N LYS A 173 -10.54 12.11 -6.00
CA LYS A 173 -9.80 11.07 -6.73
C LYS A 173 -8.72 10.41 -5.90
N PHE A 174 -8.46 9.14 -6.18
CA PHE A 174 -7.30 8.42 -5.68
C PHE A 174 -6.91 7.30 -6.63
N LYS A 175 -5.70 6.78 -6.47
CA LYS A 175 -5.15 5.73 -7.33
C LYS A 175 -5.70 4.35 -6.91
N GLY A 176 -6.95 4.05 -7.27
CA GLY A 176 -7.62 2.81 -6.87
C GLY A 176 -6.91 1.54 -7.32
N ARG A 177 -6.19 1.57 -8.46
CA ARG A 177 -5.34 0.43 -8.90
C ARG A 177 -4.22 0.12 -7.92
N GLU A 178 -3.60 1.14 -7.30
CA GLU A 178 -2.56 0.95 -6.27
C GLU A 178 -3.14 0.27 -5.03
N THR A 179 -4.36 0.63 -4.63
CA THR A 179 -5.06 -0.03 -3.53
C THR A 179 -5.35 -1.50 -3.84
N VAL A 180 -5.74 -1.82 -5.08
CA VAL A 180 -5.93 -3.22 -5.51
C VAL A 180 -4.60 -3.99 -5.43
N ALA A 181 -3.52 -3.42 -5.94
CA ALA A 181 -2.18 -4.02 -5.90
C ALA A 181 -1.71 -4.23 -4.44
N TYR A 182 -1.91 -3.23 -3.58
CA TYR A 182 -1.60 -3.32 -2.15
C TYR A 182 -2.32 -4.51 -1.46
N VAL A 183 -3.63 -4.63 -1.62
CA VAL A 183 -4.39 -5.74 -1.02
C VAL A 183 -3.89 -7.08 -1.51
N LYS A 184 -3.64 -7.22 -2.83
CA LYS A 184 -3.05 -8.44 -3.41
C LYS A 184 -1.68 -8.75 -2.84
N ALA A 185 -0.83 -7.74 -2.64
CA ALA A 185 0.52 -7.91 -2.08
C ALA A 185 0.46 -8.41 -0.62
N VAL A 186 -0.42 -7.84 0.21
CA VAL A 186 -0.62 -8.31 1.59
C VAL A 186 -1.11 -9.76 1.62
N LEU A 187 -2.08 -10.11 0.79
CA LEU A 187 -2.63 -11.46 0.72
C LEU A 187 -1.59 -12.48 0.22
N ASN A 188 -0.79 -12.11 -0.78
CA ASN A 188 0.32 -12.96 -1.24
C ASN A 188 1.38 -13.16 -0.14
N ARG A 189 1.69 -12.12 0.63
CA ARG A 189 2.61 -12.22 1.76
C ARG A 189 2.06 -13.14 2.85
N TYR A 190 0.76 -13.07 3.10
CA TYR A 190 0.08 -13.98 4.02
C TYR A 190 0.21 -15.45 3.57
N ASP A 191 0.02 -15.72 2.26
CA ASP A 191 0.19 -17.07 1.71
C ASP A 191 1.63 -17.57 1.91
N ILE A 192 2.63 -16.74 1.61
CA ILE A 192 4.05 -17.07 1.83
C ILE A 192 4.33 -17.38 3.31
N PHE A 193 3.81 -16.58 4.24
CA PHE A 193 3.98 -16.83 5.68
C PHE A 193 3.28 -18.11 6.16
N ASN A 194 2.32 -18.61 5.40
CA ASN A 194 1.69 -19.92 5.63
C ASN A 194 2.40 -21.08 4.93
N GLY A 195 3.47 -20.82 4.18
CA GLY A 195 4.17 -21.82 3.37
C GLY A 195 3.42 -22.23 2.11
N ALA A 196 2.50 -21.36 1.63
CA ALA A 196 1.74 -21.58 0.40
C ALA A 196 2.28 -20.70 -0.73
N GLU A 197 1.99 -21.09 -1.96
CA GLU A 197 2.25 -20.26 -3.13
C GLU A 197 1.34 -19.02 -3.13
N PRO A 198 1.84 -17.86 -3.61
CA PRO A 198 1.05 -16.64 -3.73
C PRO A 198 -0.19 -16.85 -4.59
N ARG A 199 -1.37 -16.48 -4.08
CA ARG A 199 -2.66 -16.62 -4.79
C ARG A 199 -2.81 -15.71 -5.99
N TYR A 200 -2.11 -14.57 -6.02
CA TYR A 200 -2.12 -13.64 -7.13
C TYR A 200 -0.78 -13.63 -7.84
N LYS A 201 -0.79 -13.76 -9.17
CA LYS A 201 0.40 -13.51 -9.97
C LYS A 201 0.70 -12.01 -9.96
N VAL A 202 1.85 -11.63 -9.42
CA VAL A 202 2.29 -10.23 -9.38
C VAL A 202 2.86 -9.89 -10.75
N GLN A 203 2.31 -8.88 -11.39
CA GLN A 203 2.94 -8.32 -12.60
C GLN A 203 4.15 -7.47 -12.18
N PRO A 204 5.22 -7.41 -12.96
CA PRO A 204 6.39 -6.58 -12.64
C PRO A 204 6.03 -5.11 -12.36
N THR A 205 5.04 -4.58 -13.06
CA THR A 205 4.49 -3.23 -12.86
C THR A 205 3.84 -3.01 -11.48
N ASP A 206 3.22 -4.05 -10.91
CA ASP A 206 2.57 -3.93 -9.60
C ASP A 206 3.62 -3.87 -8.47
N THR A 207 4.74 -4.57 -8.65
CA THR A 207 5.85 -4.57 -7.67
C THR A 207 6.63 -3.26 -7.72
N ALA A 208 6.86 -2.71 -8.92
CA ALA A 208 7.55 -1.43 -9.10
C ALA A 208 6.78 -0.25 -8.46
N LEU A 209 5.44 -0.23 -8.58
CA LEU A 209 4.62 0.82 -7.98
C LEU A 209 4.70 0.85 -6.45
N VAL A 210 4.77 -0.31 -5.81
CA VAL A 210 4.91 -0.42 -4.34
C VAL A 210 6.32 -0.04 -3.88
N ILE A 211 7.35 -0.33 -4.68
CA ILE A 211 8.75 -0.08 -4.33
C ILE A 211 9.13 1.38 -4.55
N ILE A 212 8.68 2.03 -5.64
CA ILE A 212 9.02 3.41 -6.00
C ILE A 212 8.47 4.42 -4.96
N GLU A 213 7.35 4.13 -4.30
CA GLU A 213 6.86 4.98 -3.22
C GLU A 213 7.66 4.83 -1.90
N GLU A 214 8.48 3.79 -1.76
CA GLU A 214 9.20 3.48 -0.52
C GLU A 214 10.69 3.87 -0.52
N THR A 215 11.29 4.18 -1.67
CA THR A 215 12.74 4.45 -1.75
C THR A 215 13.02 5.78 -2.42
N GLU A 216 13.75 6.68 -1.72
CA GLU A 216 14.35 7.88 -2.30
C GLU A 216 15.63 7.58 -3.08
N ASP A 217 16.14 6.35 -2.99
CA ASP A 217 17.43 5.95 -3.55
C ASP A 217 17.23 4.91 -4.66
N ILE A 218 17.55 5.32 -5.89
CA ILE A 218 17.47 4.45 -7.08
C ILE A 218 18.31 3.17 -6.89
N ASP A 219 19.43 3.27 -6.16
CA ASP A 219 20.30 2.14 -5.83
C ASP A 219 19.62 1.10 -4.93
N ASP A 220 18.72 1.53 -4.04
CA ASP A 220 17.90 0.63 -3.20
C ASP A 220 16.80 -0.08 -4.02
N VAL A 221 16.23 0.60 -5.03
CA VAL A 221 15.25 -0.02 -5.96
C VAL A 221 15.91 -1.14 -6.77
N GLU A 222 17.08 -0.89 -7.35
CA GLU A 222 17.84 -1.90 -8.08
C GLU A 222 18.23 -3.09 -7.18
N ARG A 223 18.63 -2.83 -5.94
CA ARG A 223 19.01 -3.85 -4.96
C ARG A 223 17.84 -4.74 -4.54
N ILE A 224 16.64 -4.17 -4.43
CA ILE A 224 15.41 -4.90 -4.11
C ILE A 224 14.93 -5.71 -5.32
N LEU A 225 14.98 -5.16 -6.53
CA LEU A 225 14.60 -5.83 -7.77
C LEU A 225 15.54 -6.97 -8.16
N LEU A 226 16.83 -6.86 -7.80
CA LEU A 226 17.87 -7.87 -8.06
C LEU A 226 18.04 -8.89 -6.94
N SER A 227 17.27 -8.77 -5.83
CA SER A 227 17.36 -9.75 -4.74
C SER A 227 16.75 -11.10 -5.17
N PRO A 228 17.31 -12.24 -4.69
CA PRO A 228 16.79 -13.57 -5.03
C PRO A 228 15.31 -13.79 -4.70
N ASP A 229 14.73 -12.92 -3.86
CA ASP A 229 13.31 -12.93 -3.44
C ASP A 229 12.39 -12.17 -4.42
N SER A 230 12.94 -11.51 -5.44
CA SER A 230 12.16 -10.83 -6.47
C SER A 230 12.06 -11.76 -7.70
N LEU A 231 10.89 -12.31 -7.94
CA LEU A 231 10.57 -13.12 -9.12
C LEU A 231 10.67 -12.27 -10.40
N GLY A 232 11.72 -12.49 -11.19
CA GLY A 232 11.82 -12.08 -12.58
C GLY A 232 12.68 -10.85 -12.86
N ARG A 233 13.66 -11.02 -13.72
CA ARG A 233 14.46 -9.94 -14.30
C ARG A 233 13.56 -8.99 -15.10
N VAL A 234 13.51 -7.74 -14.70
CA VAL A 234 12.93 -6.67 -15.53
C VAL A 234 14.00 -6.27 -16.56
N ASN A 235 13.77 -6.60 -17.82
CA ASN A 235 14.55 -6.03 -18.92
C ASN A 235 14.07 -4.58 -19.14
N PHE A 236 14.89 -3.60 -18.79
CA PHE A 236 14.75 -2.25 -19.29
C PHE A 236 15.15 -2.27 -20.77
N GLY A 237 14.16 -2.26 -21.65
CA GLY A 237 14.37 -2.00 -23.07
C GLY A 237 14.85 -0.57 -23.26
N ASP A 238 16.02 -0.44 -23.92
CA ASP A 238 16.57 0.81 -24.40
C ASP A 238 15.57 1.53 -25.33
N GLU A 239 14.93 2.55 -24.84
CA GLU A 239 14.29 3.58 -25.66
C GLU A 239 15.19 4.81 -25.71
N GLN A 240 16.36 4.63 -26.34
CA GLN A 240 17.14 5.75 -26.87
C GLN A 240 17.06 5.74 -28.38
N ALA A 241 16.83 6.93 -28.91
CA ALA A 241 17.00 7.37 -30.28
C ALA A 241 15.73 7.50 -31.12
N ARG A 242 15.25 8.72 -31.19
CA ARG A 242 14.90 9.40 -32.44
C ARG A 242 14.52 10.85 -32.18
N ASP A 243 15.53 11.71 -32.00
CA ASP A 243 15.46 13.10 -32.39
C ASP A 243 16.58 13.31 -33.42
N GLN A 244 16.24 13.26 -34.67
CA GLN A 244 17.06 13.80 -35.76
C GLN A 244 16.30 14.99 -36.39
N GLU A 245 16.88 16.16 -36.17
CA GLU A 245 17.17 17.20 -37.17
C GLU A 245 16.19 17.35 -38.33
N GLU A 246 15.45 18.45 -38.35
CA GLU A 246 15.20 19.21 -39.55
C GLU A 246 15.50 20.69 -39.29
N ASN A 247 16.75 21.07 -39.64
CA ASN A 247 17.11 22.42 -40.00
C ASN A 247 16.52 22.72 -41.37
N HIS A 248 15.78 23.81 -41.49
CA HIS A 248 15.67 24.48 -42.76
C HIS A 248 15.71 25.99 -42.52
N ASP A 249 16.86 26.54 -42.94
CA ASP A 249 17.06 27.95 -43.23
C ASP A 249 16.06 28.44 -44.27
N ASP A 250 15.54 29.65 -44.13
CA ASP A 250 15.45 30.65 -45.16
C ASP A 250 14.95 31.99 -44.62
N GLU A 251 15.81 33.00 -44.66
CA GLU A 251 15.52 34.42 -44.65
C GLU A 251 15.54 34.92 -46.12
N PRO A 252 15.28 36.20 -46.43
CA PRO A 252 14.24 37.15 -46.01
C PRO A 252 13.54 37.81 -47.21
N GLY A 253 12.47 38.52 -46.97
CA GLY A 253 11.87 39.32 -48.06
C GLY A 253 10.85 40.38 -47.64
N LYS A 254 11.34 41.56 -47.33
CA LYS A 254 10.82 42.91 -47.67
C LYS A 254 9.34 43.11 -48.04
N GLY A 255 8.69 43.95 -47.25
CA GLY A 255 8.21 45.18 -47.94
C GLY A 255 6.72 45.50 -47.81
N VAL A 256 6.48 46.71 -47.31
CA VAL A 256 5.52 47.72 -47.72
C VAL A 256 4.07 47.67 -47.16
N SER A 257 3.85 48.56 -46.20
CA SER A 257 2.93 49.73 -46.28
C SER A 257 1.45 49.53 -46.72
N GLY A 258 0.59 50.03 -45.82
CA GLY A 258 -0.74 50.50 -46.30
C GLY A 258 -1.81 50.57 -45.21
N LYS A 259 -1.84 51.61 -44.46
CA LYS A 259 -2.95 52.52 -44.11
C LYS A 259 -4.40 52.14 -44.50
N HIS A 260 -5.25 52.27 -43.54
CA HIS A 260 -6.48 53.10 -43.43
C HIS A 260 -7.73 52.34 -42.91
N ARG A 261 -8.24 52.90 -41.82
CA ARG A 261 -9.64 53.31 -41.49
C ARG A 261 -10.80 52.32 -41.80
N ARG A 262 -11.57 51.97 -40.93
CA ARG A 262 -12.59 52.60 -40.09
C ARG A 262 -12.99 51.75 -38.94
#